data_6ba7141d1d813651d6758ddfd8e7e3a7
#
_entry.id   6ba7141d1d813651d6758ddfd8e7e3a7
#
_cell.length_a   1.000
_cell.length_b   1.000
_cell.length_c   1.000
_cell.angle_alpha   90.00
_cell.angle_beta   90.00
_cell.angle_gamma   90.00
#
_symmetry.space_group_name_H-M   'P 1'
#
loop_
_entity.id
_entity.type
_entity.pdbx_description
1 polymer ?
#
loop_
_entity_poly.entity_id
_entity_poly.type
_entity_poly.pdbx_seq_one_letter_code
_entity_poly.pdbx_strand_id
1 'polypeptide(L)'
;MPNYHIPQPQRVRRIAKSFGWIDHRLLRDGYLPVMTQADQVLYLFLVLAADRHGVSFYRKEKICDLLGLDWGEFEVARDRLINLHLIAFEAYCAGTPNGFYQVLPVPEGSAVAASR
;
A
#
# COMPACT_ATOMS: atom_id res chain seq x y z
N MET A 1 -32.56 1.44 5.54
CA MET A 1 -31.29 0.89 6.08
C MET A 1 -31.53 -0.50 6.63
N PRO A 2 -30.81 -1.50 6.18
CA PRO A 2 -30.96 -2.84 6.75
C PRO A 2 -30.51 -2.87 8.20
N ASN A 3 -31.06 -3.79 8.97
CA ASN A 3 -30.62 -4.01 10.33
C ASN A 3 -29.19 -4.54 10.33
N TYR A 4 -28.39 -4.05 11.28
CA TYR A 4 -27.03 -4.53 11.44
C TYR A 4 -27.05 -6.03 11.76
N HIS A 5 -26.24 -6.79 11.02
CA HIS A 5 -26.18 -8.23 11.17
C HIS A 5 -24.79 -8.74 10.81
N ILE A 6 -24.22 -9.55 11.67
CA ILE A 6 -22.94 -10.21 11.40
C ILE A 6 -23.25 -11.57 10.80
N PRO A 7 -22.92 -11.81 9.50
CA PRO A 7 -23.28 -13.09 8.84
C PRO A 7 -22.80 -14.33 9.59
N GLN A 8 -21.61 -14.29 10.18
CA GLN A 8 -21.07 -15.45 10.90
C GLN A 8 -20.51 -14.98 12.26
N PRO A 9 -21.38 -14.79 13.26
CA PRO A 9 -20.93 -14.23 14.55
C PRO A 9 -19.90 -15.07 15.27
N GLN A 10 -19.88 -16.39 15.05
CA GLN A 10 -18.89 -17.29 15.66
C GLN A 10 -17.52 -17.21 14.99
N ARG A 11 -17.40 -16.49 13.88
CA ARG A 11 -16.16 -16.39 13.11
C ARG A 11 -15.63 -14.95 13.02
N VAL A 12 -15.97 -14.10 13.96
CA VAL A 12 -15.38 -12.76 14.01
C VAL A 12 -13.86 -12.92 14.14
N ARG A 13 -13.14 -12.32 13.19
CA ARG A 13 -11.70 -12.56 13.08
C ARG A 13 -10.94 -11.99 14.26
N ARG A 14 -9.93 -12.73 14.67
CA ARG A 14 -8.93 -12.30 15.64
C ARG A 14 -7.57 -12.60 15.06
N ILE A 15 -6.63 -11.68 15.21
CA ILE A 15 -5.29 -11.85 14.66
C ILE A 15 -4.35 -12.10 15.83
N ALA A 16 -3.91 -13.36 15.98
CA ALA A 16 -3.13 -13.81 17.14
C ALA A 16 -1.65 -13.42 17.05
N LYS A 17 -1.16 -13.09 15.84
CA LYS A 17 0.25 -12.76 15.65
C LYS A 17 0.35 -11.35 15.09
N SER A 18 1.29 -11.11 14.20
CA SER A 18 1.44 -9.80 13.59
C SER A 18 0.39 -9.54 12.50
N PHE A 19 0.16 -8.29 12.20
CA PHE A 19 -0.75 -7.88 11.14
C PHE A 19 -0.31 -6.53 10.57
N GLY A 20 -0.68 -6.30 9.31
CA GLY A 20 -0.57 -4.98 8.69
C GLY A 20 -1.89 -4.22 8.85
N TRP A 21 -1.84 -2.89 8.74
CA TRP A 21 -3.05 -2.08 8.80
C TRP A 21 -3.03 -1.03 7.70
N ILE A 22 -4.22 -0.67 7.24
CA ILE A 22 -4.41 0.32 6.18
C ILE A 22 -5.37 1.38 6.70
N ASP A 23 -4.98 2.63 6.52
CA ASP A 23 -5.75 3.79 6.99
C ASP A 23 -7.06 3.90 6.21
N HIS A 24 -8.18 4.07 6.91
CA HIS A 24 -9.49 4.25 6.29
C HIS A 24 -9.53 5.46 5.34
N ARG A 25 -8.64 6.43 5.51
CA ARG A 25 -8.59 7.61 4.64
C ARG A 25 -8.24 7.27 3.19
N LEU A 26 -7.63 6.11 2.94
CA LEU A 26 -7.45 5.67 1.55
C LEU A 26 -8.78 5.56 0.81
N LEU A 27 -9.82 5.15 1.51
CA LEU A 27 -11.16 5.10 0.94
C LEU A 27 -11.86 6.46 1.03
N ARG A 28 -11.86 7.06 2.21
CA ARG A 28 -12.66 8.26 2.48
C ARG A 28 -12.12 9.51 1.79
N ASP A 29 -10.81 9.60 1.60
CA ASP A 29 -10.18 10.80 1.05
C ASP A 29 -9.89 10.70 -0.45
N GLY A 30 -10.47 9.72 -1.13
CA GLY A 30 -10.49 9.65 -2.58
C GLY A 30 -9.25 9.07 -3.23
N TYR A 31 -8.43 8.32 -2.51
CA TYR A 31 -7.22 7.72 -3.09
C TYR A 31 -7.52 6.56 -4.03
N LEU A 32 -8.43 5.67 -3.65
CA LEU A 32 -8.67 4.46 -4.44
C LEU A 32 -9.07 4.74 -5.89
N PRO A 33 -9.97 5.71 -6.18
CA PRO A 33 -10.35 5.97 -7.57
C PRO A 33 -9.21 6.46 -8.47
N VAL A 34 -8.15 7.05 -7.90
CA VAL A 34 -7.02 7.54 -8.70
C VAL A 34 -5.87 6.54 -8.76
N MET A 35 -6.01 5.41 -8.10
CA MET A 35 -5.02 4.33 -8.10
C MET A 35 -5.44 3.25 -9.07
N THR A 36 -4.48 2.74 -9.85
CA THR A 36 -4.72 1.56 -10.69
C THR A 36 -4.70 0.31 -9.83
N GLN A 37 -5.12 -0.82 -10.40
CA GLN A 37 -5.02 -2.10 -9.69
C GLN A 37 -3.57 -2.43 -9.32
N ALA A 38 -2.63 -2.13 -10.21
CA ALA A 38 -1.20 -2.33 -9.92
C ALA A 38 -0.76 -1.49 -8.72
N ASP A 39 -1.20 -0.23 -8.65
CA ASP A 39 -0.92 0.65 -7.51
C ASP A 39 -1.47 0.05 -6.22
N GLN A 40 -2.71 -0.42 -6.27
CA GLN A 40 -3.41 -0.95 -5.11
C GLN A 40 -2.74 -2.23 -4.58
N VAL A 41 -2.39 -3.17 -5.46
CA VAL A 41 -1.76 -4.41 -5.01
C VAL A 41 -0.33 -4.15 -4.52
N LEU A 42 0.39 -3.23 -5.12
CA LEU A 42 1.72 -2.87 -4.63
C LEU A 42 1.63 -2.25 -3.24
N TYR A 43 0.70 -1.33 -3.04
CA TYR A 43 0.49 -0.72 -1.73
C TYR A 43 0.13 -1.78 -0.67
N LEU A 44 -0.80 -2.67 -1.00
CA LEU A 44 -1.18 -3.78 -0.11
C LEU A 44 0.04 -4.60 0.28
N PHE A 45 0.86 -4.98 -0.71
CA PHE A 45 2.06 -5.75 -0.44
C PHE A 45 3.01 -5.01 0.51
N LEU A 46 3.25 -3.73 0.26
CA LEU A 46 4.18 -2.95 1.06
C LEU A 46 3.70 -2.79 2.51
N VAL A 47 2.39 -2.66 2.72
CA VAL A 47 1.82 -2.66 4.07
C VAL A 47 2.06 -4.00 4.77
N LEU A 48 1.84 -5.10 4.05
CA LEU A 48 2.01 -6.44 4.62
C LEU A 48 3.47 -6.78 4.89
N ALA A 49 4.39 -6.27 4.08
CA ALA A 49 5.82 -6.53 4.23
C ALA A 49 6.49 -5.62 5.26
N ALA A 50 5.83 -4.54 5.67
CA ALA A 50 6.41 -3.52 6.52
C ALA A 50 6.68 -4.03 7.94
N ASP A 51 7.80 -3.56 8.49
CA ASP A 51 8.07 -3.74 9.91
C ASP A 51 7.33 -2.68 10.74
N ARG A 52 7.65 -2.57 12.03
CA ARG A 52 6.97 -1.61 12.92
C ARG A 52 7.18 -0.15 12.54
N HIS A 53 8.21 0.15 11.74
CA HIS A 53 8.46 1.51 11.26
C HIS A 53 7.87 1.74 9.86
N GLY A 54 7.18 0.76 9.31
CA GLY A 54 6.64 0.84 7.95
C GLY A 54 7.65 0.47 6.87
N VAL A 55 8.80 -0.08 7.24
CA VAL A 55 9.91 -0.29 6.31
C VAL A 55 9.99 -1.74 5.85
N SER A 56 10.26 -1.93 4.57
CA SER A 56 10.54 -3.23 3.97
C SER A 56 11.65 -3.08 2.92
N PHE A 57 12.25 -4.21 2.53
CA PHE A 57 13.37 -4.19 1.58
C PHE A 57 13.37 -5.39 0.64
N TYR A 58 12.18 -5.84 0.24
CA TYR A 58 12.06 -6.89 -0.77
C TYR A 58 12.63 -6.41 -2.08
N ARG A 59 13.29 -7.32 -2.79
CA ARG A 59 13.84 -7.01 -4.11
C ARG A 59 12.70 -6.86 -5.13
N LYS A 60 12.89 -5.98 -6.10
CA LYS A 60 11.95 -5.70 -7.17
C LYS A 60 11.49 -6.99 -7.87
N GLU A 61 12.43 -7.89 -8.17
CA GLU A 61 12.12 -9.14 -8.84
C GLU A 61 11.16 -9.98 -8.01
N LYS A 62 11.37 -10.03 -6.70
CA LYS A 62 10.51 -10.81 -5.80
C LYS A 62 9.13 -10.20 -5.70
N ILE A 63 9.05 -8.88 -5.62
CA ILE A 63 7.75 -8.19 -5.57
C ILE A 63 6.95 -8.47 -6.85
N CYS A 64 7.59 -8.32 -8.00
CA CYS A 64 6.94 -8.57 -9.28
C CYS A 64 6.43 -10.00 -9.40
N ASP A 65 7.24 -10.98 -8.96
CA ASP A 65 6.82 -12.39 -8.97
C ASP A 65 5.61 -12.61 -8.07
N LEU A 66 5.61 -12.05 -6.87
CA LEU A 66 4.53 -12.25 -5.90
C LEU A 66 3.23 -11.59 -6.36
N LEU A 67 3.31 -10.46 -7.04
CA LEU A 67 2.13 -9.67 -7.41
C LEU A 67 1.67 -9.90 -8.84
N GLY A 68 2.44 -10.64 -9.64
CA GLY A 68 2.11 -10.83 -11.04
C GLY A 68 2.25 -9.56 -11.87
N LEU A 69 3.20 -8.70 -11.52
CA LEU A 69 3.46 -7.45 -12.25
C LEU A 69 4.71 -7.60 -13.09
N ASP A 70 4.74 -7.00 -14.28
CA ASP A 70 5.99 -6.83 -14.99
C ASP A 70 6.73 -5.61 -14.42
N TRP A 71 7.99 -5.43 -14.86
CA TRP A 71 8.82 -4.35 -14.32
C TRP A 71 8.27 -2.97 -14.64
N GLY A 72 7.70 -2.80 -15.82
CA GLY A 72 7.09 -1.53 -16.22
C GLY A 72 5.91 -1.18 -15.35
N GLU A 73 5.01 -2.14 -15.13
CA GLU A 73 3.85 -1.96 -14.25
C GLU A 73 4.28 -1.63 -12.83
N PHE A 74 5.30 -2.33 -12.33
CA PHE A 74 5.83 -2.08 -11.00
C PHE A 74 6.38 -0.67 -10.87
N GLU A 75 7.19 -0.23 -11.83
CA GLU A 75 7.83 1.09 -11.76
C GLU A 75 6.79 2.21 -11.82
N VAL A 76 5.80 2.10 -12.69
CA VAL A 76 4.72 3.09 -12.76
C VAL A 76 3.93 3.13 -11.46
N ALA A 77 3.60 1.96 -10.89
CA ALA A 77 2.87 1.88 -9.64
C ALA A 77 3.67 2.49 -8.48
N ARG A 78 4.96 2.14 -8.40
CA ARG A 78 5.84 2.71 -7.38
C ARG A 78 5.88 4.23 -7.46
N ASP A 79 6.08 4.75 -8.66
CA ASP A 79 6.21 6.19 -8.86
C ASP A 79 4.91 6.91 -8.52
N ARG A 80 3.76 6.31 -8.85
CA ARG A 80 2.47 6.88 -8.49
C ARG A 80 2.27 6.94 -6.99
N LEU A 81 2.61 5.86 -6.28
CA LEU A 81 2.49 5.82 -4.83
C LEU A 81 3.41 6.86 -4.17
N ILE A 82 4.60 7.05 -4.72
CA ILE A 82 5.51 8.10 -4.26
C ILE A 82 4.88 9.48 -4.49
N ASN A 83 4.34 9.72 -5.68
CA ASN A 83 3.74 11.00 -6.01
C ASN A 83 2.48 11.30 -5.20
N LEU A 84 1.79 10.28 -4.73
CA LEU A 84 0.64 10.43 -3.84
C LEU A 84 1.07 10.61 -2.37
N HIS A 85 2.38 10.57 -2.10
CA HIS A 85 2.94 10.67 -0.74
C HIS A 85 2.48 9.55 0.19
N LEU A 86 2.21 8.37 -0.38
CA LEU A 86 1.82 7.20 0.40
C LEU A 86 2.99 6.32 0.76
N ILE A 87 4.08 6.38 -0.02
CA ILE A 87 5.31 5.65 0.26
C ILE A 87 6.54 6.51 -0.03
N ALA A 88 7.66 6.10 0.54
CA ALA A 88 8.99 6.60 0.19
C ALA A 88 9.86 5.44 -0.23
N PHE A 89 10.85 5.70 -1.06
CA PHE A 89 11.83 4.72 -1.50
C PHE A 89 13.23 5.32 -1.44
N GLU A 90 14.17 4.55 -0.91
CA GLU A 90 15.58 4.94 -0.89
C GLU A 90 16.41 3.77 -1.40
N ALA A 91 17.12 3.95 -2.51
CA ALA A 91 17.99 2.92 -3.08
C ALA A 91 19.12 2.60 -2.09
N TYR A 92 19.55 1.33 -2.09
CA TYR A 92 20.70 0.92 -1.26
C TYR A 92 21.95 1.71 -1.56
N CYS A 93 22.16 2.00 -2.84
CA CYS A 93 23.24 2.89 -3.30
C CYS A 93 22.84 3.44 -4.66
N ALA A 94 23.56 4.48 -5.10
CA ALA A 94 23.24 5.14 -6.37
C ALA A 94 23.24 4.15 -7.52
N GLY A 95 22.21 4.21 -8.35
CA GLY A 95 22.10 3.37 -9.56
C GLY A 95 21.54 1.98 -9.34
N THR A 96 21.21 1.56 -8.13
CA THR A 96 20.57 0.27 -7.91
C THR A 96 19.05 0.40 -7.96
N PRO A 97 18.34 -0.61 -8.55
CA PRO A 97 16.88 -0.58 -8.56
C PRO A 97 16.24 -1.03 -7.24
N ASN A 98 17.04 -1.59 -6.33
CA ASN A 98 16.55 -2.13 -5.07
C ASN A 98 16.92 -1.23 -3.90
N GLY A 99 16.11 -1.24 -2.85
CA GLY A 99 16.34 -0.39 -1.70
C GLY A 99 15.28 -0.60 -0.63
N PHE A 100 15.14 0.42 0.21
CA PHE A 100 14.16 0.42 1.30
C PHE A 100 12.90 1.11 0.86
N TYR A 101 11.76 0.48 1.16
CA TYR A 101 10.43 1.09 0.99
C TYR A 101 9.89 1.43 2.36
N GLN A 102 9.20 2.55 2.46
CA GLN A 102 8.54 2.95 3.71
C GLN A 102 7.11 3.34 3.40
N VAL A 103 6.16 2.73 4.11
CA VAL A 103 4.76 3.17 4.08
C VAL A 103 4.66 4.39 4.99
N LEU A 104 4.13 5.47 4.45
CA LEU A 104 4.02 6.75 5.13
C LEU A 104 2.61 6.95 5.70
N PRO A 105 2.46 7.82 6.71
CA PRO A 105 1.10 8.23 7.10
C PRO A 105 0.37 8.85 5.92
N VAL A 106 -0.93 8.61 5.81
CA VAL A 106 -1.74 9.25 4.78
C VAL A 106 -1.74 10.75 5.03
N PRO A 107 -1.40 11.57 4.01
CA PRO A 107 -1.35 13.02 4.19
C PRO A 107 -2.67 13.60 4.69
N GLU A 108 -2.61 14.54 5.61
CA GLU A 108 -3.79 15.26 6.06
C GLU A 108 -4.20 16.31 5.02
N GLY A 109 -5.50 16.61 4.97
CA GLY A 109 -6.01 17.58 4.02
C GLY A 109 -5.73 17.17 2.59
N SER A 110 -6.00 15.92 2.26
CA SER A 110 -5.60 15.27 1.04
C SER A 110 -5.87 16.11 -0.22
N ALA A 111 -4.83 16.38 -1.00
CA ALA A 111 -4.96 17.04 -2.29
C ALA A 111 -5.75 16.17 -3.29
N VAL A 112 -5.76 14.88 -3.11
CA VAL A 112 -6.54 13.97 -3.95
C VAL A 112 -8.03 14.22 -3.76
N ALA A 113 -8.48 14.31 -2.51
CA ALA A 113 -9.89 14.62 -2.23
C ALA A 113 -10.25 16.01 -2.73
N ALA A 114 -9.37 16.99 -2.56
CA ALA A 114 -9.62 18.38 -2.97
C ALA A 114 -9.68 18.53 -4.50
N SER A 115 -9.01 17.67 -5.24
CA SER A 115 -8.96 17.78 -6.71
C SER A 115 -10.07 17.01 -7.44
N ARG A 116 -10.98 16.44 -6.73
CA ARG A 116 -12.10 15.66 -7.32
C ARG A 116 -13.30 16.48 -7.69
#